data_beb15dd5f1885ab93feeb7cf7ff7beb9
#
_entry.id   beb15dd5f1885ab93feeb7cf7ff7beb9
#
_cell.length_a   1.000
_cell.length_b   1.000
_cell.length_c   1.000
_cell.angle_alpha   90.00
_cell.angle_beta   90.00
_cell.angle_gamma   90.00
#
_symmetry.space_group_name_H-M   'P 1'
#
loop_
_entity.id
_entity.type
_entity.pdbx_description
1 polymer ?
#
loop_
_entity_poly.entity_id
_entity_poly.type
_entity_poly.pdbx_seq_one_letter_code
_entity_poly.pdbx_strand_id
1 'polypeptide(L)'
;TITELDQRTFLPRPLVGVGAVVWHKDHVLLIQRGKEPHAGTWSLPGGAQELGETVRDAVCREVLEETGVKISSPILVDAVDMISTNDDDKVEYHYTLIDFVAVALNPDITLGGDAADAKWVSVKEVTKYALWNKTIEVIAKSRDVLSSG
;
A
#
# COMPACT_ATOMS: atom_id res chain seq x y z
N THR A 1 -15.33 20.68 -10.82
CA THR A 1 -14.01 20.21 -10.36
C THR A 1 -13.95 18.70 -10.44
N ILE A 2 -12.92 18.17 -11.05
CA ILE A 2 -12.70 16.72 -11.10
C ILE A 2 -12.16 16.28 -9.75
N THR A 3 -12.85 15.32 -9.12
CA THR A 3 -12.40 14.75 -7.85
C THR A 3 -11.23 13.80 -8.10
N GLU A 4 -10.49 13.47 -7.06
CA GLU A 4 -9.42 12.46 -7.14
C GLU A 4 -9.95 11.11 -7.63
N LEU A 5 -11.17 10.74 -7.21
CA LEU A 5 -11.83 9.52 -7.66
C LEU A 5 -12.06 9.55 -9.17
N ASP A 6 -12.58 10.66 -9.70
CA ASP A 6 -12.85 10.82 -11.13
C ASP A 6 -11.56 10.76 -11.94
N GLN A 7 -10.46 11.30 -11.40
CA GLN A 7 -9.15 11.28 -12.05
C GLN A 7 -8.55 9.90 -12.20
N ARG A 8 -9.02 8.93 -11.41
CA ARG A 8 -8.48 7.55 -11.38
C ARG A 8 -9.41 6.53 -12.00
N THR A 9 -10.64 6.94 -12.35
CA THR A 9 -11.68 6.06 -12.85
C THR A 9 -11.71 6.09 -14.37
N PHE A 10 -11.83 4.91 -14.99
CA PHE A 10 -11.98 4.76 -16.44
C PHE A 10 -10.86 5.43 -17.27
N LEU A 11 -9.63 5.43 -16.74
CA LEU A 11 -8.50 5.98 -17.46
C LEU A 11 -8.10 5.05 -18.62
N PRO A 12 -7.55 5.61 -19.72
CA PRO A 12 -7.14 4.81 -20.88
C PRO A 12 -5.83 4.04 -20.66
N ARG A 13 -5.29 4.09 -19.47
CA ARG A 13 -4.04 3.41 -19.12
C ARG A 13 -4.04 3.05 -17.65
N PRO A 14 -3.24 2.05 -17.24
CA PRO A 14 -3.08 1.77 -15.82
C PRO A 14 -2.30 2.88 -15.11
N LEU A 15 -2.52 2.99 -13.82
CA LEU A 15 -1.74 3.85 -12.92
C LEU A 15 -0.74 2.98 -12.17
N VAL A 16 0.40 3.55 -11.80
CA VAL A 16 1.38 2.86 -10.97
C VAL A 16 1.13 3.24 -9.51
N GLY A 17 0.86 2.23 -8.69
CA GLY A 17 0.77 2.37 -7.25
C GLY A 17 1.97 1.71 -6.58
N VAL A 18 2.31 2.17 -5.41
CA VAL A 18 3.38 1.59 -4.58
C VAL A 18 2.83 1.25 -3.21
N GLY A 19 3.37 0.20 -2.62
CA GLY A 19 3.01 -0.21 -1.28
C GLY A 19 4.19 -0.83 -0.58
N ALA A 20 4.15 -0.88 0.75
CA ALA A 20 5.24 -1.47 1.51
C ALA A 20 4.72 -2.35 2.63
N VAL A 21 5.34 -3.53 2.77
CA VAL A 21 5.25 -4.31 3.98
C VAL A 21 6.35 -3.79 4.89
N VAL A 22 5.96 -3.03 5.89
CA VAL A 22 6.90 -2.44 6.85
C VAL A 22 6.88 -3.29 8.12
N TRP A 23 8.03 -3.87 8.44
CA TRP A 23 8.17 -4.73 9.61
C TRP A 23 8.75 -3.98 10.81
N HIS A 24 8.21 -4.27 11.96
CA HIS A 24 8.81 -3.92 13.25
C HIS A 24 8.63 -5.15 14.13
N LYS A 25 9.73 -5.89 14.36
CA LYS A 25 9.68 -7.22 15.02
C LYS A 25 8.74 -8.13 14.24
N ASP A 26 7.74 -8.74 14.88
CA ASP A 26 6.77 -9.62 14.24
C ASP A 26 5.49 -8.91 13.82
N HIS A 27 5.52 -7.59 13.75
CA HIS A 27 4.37 -6.76 13.40
C HIS A 27 4.57 -6.10 12.06
N VAL A 28 3.48 -5.94 11.32
CA VAL A 28 3.45 -5.21 10.06
C VAL A 28 2.54 -4.00 10.19
N LEU A 29 2.89 -2.94 9.47
CA LEU A 29 2.15 -1.69 9.49
C LEU A 29 0.97 -1.79 8.52
N LEU A 30 -0.23 -1.58 9.01
CA LEU A 30 -1.43 -1.50 8.18
C LEU A 30 -2.09 -0.15 8.36
N ILE A 31 -2.71 0.35 7.29
CA ILE A 31 -3.49 1.57 7.33
C ILE A 31 -4.97 1.27 7.02
N GLN A 32 -5.84 2.11 7.56
CA GLN A 32 -7.26 2.08 7.25
C GLN A 32 -7.57 3.29 6.36
N ARG A 33 -8.22 3.01 5.24
CA ARG A 33 -8.59 4.06 4.30
C ARG A 33 -9.68 4.95 4.87
N GLY A 34 -9.47 6.26 4.82
CA GLY A 34 -10.43 7.24 5.35
C GLY A 34 -11.38 7.83 4.31
N LYS A 35 -11.12 7.58 3.02
CA LYS A 35 -11.91 8.15 1.92
C LYS A 35 -12.57 7.09 1.05
N GLU A 36 -13.70 7.45 0.44
CA GLU A 36 -14.29 6.66 -0.62
C GLU A 36 -13.39 6.71 -1.88
N PRO A 37 -13.35 5.68 -2.73
CA PRO A 37 -14.05 4.41 -2.56
C PRO A 37 -13.38 3.54 -1.49
N HIS A 38 -14.16 2.62 -0.92
CA HIS A 38 -13.68 1.63 0.05
C HIS A 38 -13.20 2.20 1.39
N ALA A 39 -13.82 3.31 1.86
CA ALA A 39 -13.53 3.84 3.19
C ALA A 39 -13.70 2.74 4.24
N GLY A 40 -12.80 2.71 5.21
CA GLY A 40 -12.82 1.71 6.28
C GLY A 40 -12.04 0.43 6.00
N THR A 41 -11.60 0.20 4.75
CA THR A 41 -10.81 -0.99 4.43
C THR A 41 -9.35 -0.83 4.87
N TRP A 42 -8.75 -1.95 5.24
CA TRP A 42 -7.34 -1.99 5.65
C TRP A 42 -6.46 -2.45 4.50
N SER A 43 -5.25 -1.92 4.45
CA SER A 43 -4.28 -2.25 3.41
C SER A 43 -2.87 -1.94 3.89
N LEU A 44 -1.90 -2.27 3.03
CA LEU A 44 -0.53 -1.80 3.21
C LEU A 44 -0.50 -0.28 3.01
N PRO A 45 0.38 0.43 3.72
CA PRO A 45 0.60 1.85 3.42
C PRO A 45 1.19 1.99 2.01
N GLY A 46 0.77 3.04 1.32
CA GLY A 46 1.21 3.28 -0.05
C GLY A 46 0.30 4.25 -0.77
N GLY A 47 0.52 4.41 -2.05
CA GLY A 47 -0.26 5.33 -2.88
C GLY A 47 0.27 5.41 -4.29
N ALA A 48 -0.11 6.45 -5.02
CA ALA A 48 0.26 6.61 -6.42
C ALA A 48 1.67 7.21 -6.56
N GLN A 49 2.43 6.68 -7.51
CA GLN A 49 3.68 7.28 -7.94
C GLN A 49 3.38 8.61 -8.63
N GLU A 50 4.16 9.63 -8.32
CA GLU A 50 4.05 10.91 -8.99
C GLU A 50 4.99 11.00 -10.18
N LEU A 51 4.65 11.85 -11.15
CA LEU A 51 5.47 12.07 -12.34
C LEU A 51 6.86 12.55 -11.94
N GLY A 52 7.88 11.87 -12.46
CA GLY A 52 9.26 12.21 -12.18
C GLY A 52 9.83 11.60 -10.90
N GLU A 53 9.00 10.88 -10.16
CA GLU A 53 9.40 10.23 -8.92
C GLU A 53 9.72 8.75 -9.18
N THR A 54 10.80 8.23 -8.57
CA THR A 54 11.06 6.79 -8.65
C THR A 54 10.05 6.04 -7.77
N VAL A 55 9.83 4.75 -8.05
CA VAL A 55 8.93 3.94 -7.21
C VAL A 55 9.47 3.81 -5.78
N ARG A 56 10.79 3.76 -5.61
CA ARG A 56 11.39 3.68 -4.27
C ARG A 56 11.17 4.97 -3.47
N ASP A 57 11.35 6.11 -4.10
CA ASP A 57 11.07 7.40 -3.46
C ASP A 57 9.58 7.55 -3.16
N ALA A 58 8.72 7.08 -4.09
CA ALA A 58 7.28 7.14 -3.91
C ALA A 58 6.82 6.37 -2.67
N VAL A 59 7.32 5.14 -2.48
CA VAL A 59 6.89 4.33 -1.34
C VAL A 59 7.40 4.91 -0.03
N CYS A 60 8.62 5.41 0.01
CA CYS A 60 9.14 6.08 1.22
C CYS A 60 8.31 7.30 1.57
N ARG A 61 7.97 8.11 0.58
CA ARG A 61 7.14 9.31 0.76
C ARG A 61 5.75 8.95 1.26
N GLU A 62 5.08 7.99 0.61
CA GLU A 62 3.72 7.60 0.97
C GLU A 62 3.64 7.04 2.40
N VAL A 63 4.56 6.16 2.77
CA VAL A 63 4.58 5.61 4.14
C VAL A 63 4.77 6.73 5.16
N LEU A 64 5.69 7.65 4.89
CA LEU A 64 5.96 8.77 5.79
C LEU A 64 4.74 9.70 5.91
N GLU A 65 4.10 10.04 4.78
CA GLU A 65 2.92 10.91 4.78
C GLU A 65 1.75 10.31 5.56
N GLU A 66 1.50 9.01 5.38
CA GLU A 66 0.35 8.37 5.99
C GLU A 66 0.55 7.98 7.45
N THR A 67 1.76 7.62 7.82
CA THR A 67 2.02 7.01 9.14
C THR A 67 3.11 7.67 9.98
N GLY A 68 3.87 8.59 9.40
CA GLY A 68 5.01 9.20 10.08
C GLY A 68 6.20 8.27 10.27
N VAL A 69 6.12 7.05 9.75
CA VAL A 69 7.17 6.05 9.91
C VAL A 69 8.21 6.20 8.81
N LYS A 70 9.48 6.31 9.21
CA LYS A 70 10.62 6.27 8.28
C LYS A 70 11.04 4.81 8.11
N ILE A 71 11.30 4.42 6.87
CA ILE A 71 11.64 3.05 6.54
C ILE A 71 13.06 2.93 6.03
N SER A 72 13.63 1.73 6.19
CA SER A 72 14.91 1.37 5.61
C SER A 72 14.80 1.39 4.08
N SER A 73 15.92 1.23 3.38
CA SER A 73 15.92 1.15 1.92
C SER A 73 14.97 0.05 1.46
N PRO A 74 13.93 0.36 0.68
CA PRO A 74 12.93 -0.64 0.30
C PRO A 74 13.48 -1.66 -0.69
N ILE A 75 13.10 -2.92 -0.48
CA ILE A 75 13.50 -4.04 -1.32
C ILE A 75 12.26 -4.53 -2.06
N LEU A 76 12.38 -4.71 -3.37
CA LEU A 76 11.25 -5.16 -4.20
C LEU A 76 10.80 -6.57 -3.80
N VAL A 77 9.50 -6.74 -3.61
CA VAL A 77 8.89 -8.05 -3.34
C VAL A 77 8.20 -8.58 -4.60
N ASP A 78 7.28 -7.79 -5.16
CA ASP A 78 6.47 -8.25 -6.28
C ASP A 78 5.82 -7.07 -7.00
N ALA A 79 5.39 -7.34 -8.24
CA ALA A 79 4.51 -6.47 -8.99
C ALA A 79 3.16 -7.17 -9.11
N VAL A 80 2.09 -6.50 -8.71
CA VAL A 80 0.76 -7.09 -8.61
C VAL A 80 -0.23 -6.28 -9.44
N ASP A 81 -1.02 -6.95 -10.24
CA ASP A 81 -2.06 -6.28 -11.03
C ASP A 81 -3.35 -6.18 -10.24
N MET A 82 -3.89 -4.98 -10.14
CA MET A 82 -5.20 -4.75 -9.56
C MET A 82 -6.11 -4.18 -10.63
N ILE A 83 -7.01 -5.00 -11.11
CA ILE A 83 -7.94 -4.64 -12.17
C ILE A 83 -9.36 -4.84 -11.67
N SER A 84 -10.16 -3.78 -11.73
CA SER A 84 -11.56 -3.82 -11.31
C SER A 84 -12.44 -3.43 -12.48
N THR A 85 -13.44 -4.26 -12.76
CA THR A 85 -14.41 -4.01 -13.83
C THR A 85 -15.76 -3.65 -13.23
N ASN A 86 -16.56 -2.90 -14.00
CA ASN A 86 -17.92 -2.58 -13.61
C ASN A 86 -18.90 -3.62 -14.17
N ASP A 87 -20.22 -3.39 -13.98
CA ASP A 87 -21.28 -4.31 -14.43
C ASP A 87 -21.33 -4.47 -15.96
N ASP A 88 -20.76 -3.52 -16.70
CA ASP A 88 -20.69 -3.58 -18.18
C ASP A 88 -19.38 -4.18 -18.68
N ASP A 89 -18.63 -4.85 -17.83
CA ASP A 89 -17.31 -5.43 -18.12
C ASP A 89 -16.25 -4.42 -18.58
N LYS A 90 -16.46 -3.15 -18.26
CA LYS A 90 -15.46 -2.11 -18.54
C LYS A 90 -14.50 -1.99 -17.36
N VAL A 91 -13.24 -1.78 -17.68
CA VAL A 91 -12.22 -1.57 -16.64
C VAL A 91 -12.47 -0.22 -15.97
N GLU A 92 -12.83 -0.24 -14.70
CA GLU A 92 -13.09 0.95 -13.91
C GLU A 92 -11.81 1.46 -13.25
N TYR A 93 -11.06 0.54 -12.65
CA TYR A 93 -9.76 0.84 -12.03
C TYR A 93 -8.72 -0.14 -12.52
N HIS A 94 -7.53 0.35 -12.82
CA HIS A 94 -6.41 -0.51 -13.18
C HIS A 94 -5.13 0.07 -12.58
N TYR A 95 -4.55 -0.64 -11.63
CA TYR A 95 -3.27 -0.28 -11.02
C TYR A 95 -2.26 -1.39 -11.25
N THR A 96 -1.03 -0.99 -11.59
CA THR A 96 0.13 -1.86 -11.46
C THR A 96 0.75 -1.51 -10.11
N LEU A 97 0.65 -2.41 -9.15
CA LEU A 97 1.15 -2.19 -7.79
C LEU A 97 2.55 -2.74 -7.66
N ILE A 98 3.48 -1.89 -7.28
CA ILE A 98 4.86 -2.28 -7.00
C ILE A 98 5.00 -2.35 -5.49
N ASP A 99 5.13 -3.56 -4.96
CA ASP A 99 5.18 -3.81 -3.52
C ASP A 99 6.60 -4.06 -3.05
N PHE A 100 6.96 -3.38 -1.97
CA PHE A 100 8.28 -3.44 -1.35
C PHE A 100 8.19 -4.00 0.06
N VAL A 101 9.34 -4.38 0.61
CA VAL A 101 9.50 -4.70 2.02
C VAL A 101 10.56 -3.78 2.61
N ALA A 102 10.35 -3.35 3.84
CA ALA A 102 11.30 -2.53 4.57
C ALA A 102 11.12 -2.75 6.07
N VAL A 103 12.08 -2.25 6.84
CA VAL A 103 12.03 -2.25 8.30
C VAL A 103 11.79 -0.84 8.77
N ALA A 104 10.98 -0.66 9.80
CA ALA A 104 10.77 0.65 10.42
C ALA A 104 12.03 1.12 11.11
N LEU A 105 12.44 2.35 10.84
CA LEU A 105 13.56 2.99 11.53
C LEU A 105 13.10 3.64 12.84
N ASN A 106 11.79 3.94 12.93
CA ASN A 106 11.14 4.39 14.15
C ASN A 106 9.73 3.77 14.18
N PRO A 107 9.25 3.28 15.32
CA PRO A 107 7.94 2.65 15.38
C PRO A 107 6.78 3.59 15.65
N ASP A 108 7.06 4.87 15.92
CA ASP A 108 6.03 5.82 16.33
C ASP A 108 5.16 6.26 15.17
N ILE A 109 3.85 6.07 15.31
CA ILE A 109 2.88 6.42 14.29
C ILE A 109 2.33 7.82 14.53
N THR A 110 2.33 8.63 13.47
CA THR A 110 1.65 9.92 13.42
C THR A 110 0.80 9.93 12.15
N LEU A 111 -0.52 9.81 12.34
CA LEU A 111 -1.44 9.76 11.19
C LEU A 111 -1.34 11.02 10.33
N GLY A 112 -1.41 10.81 9.03
CA GLY A 112 -1.40 11.89 8.05
C GLY A 112 -2.10 11.47 6.78
N GLY A 113 -2.16 12.37 5.80
CA GLY A 113 -2.81 12.11 4.53
C GLY A 113 -4.26 11.72 4.71
N ASP A 114 -4.70 10.72 3.94
CA ASP A 114 -6.08 10.25 3.91
C ASP A 114 -6.32 9.01 4.79
N ALA A 115 -5.37 8.64 5.61
CA ALA A 115 -5.52 7.48 6.49
C ALA A 115 -6.42 7.82 7.67
N ALA A 116 -7.42 6.97 7.92
CA ALA A 116 -8.29 7.10 9.09
C ALA A 116 -7.64 6.51 10.33
N ASP A 117 -6.79 5.50 10.15
CA ASP A 117 -6.08 4.83 11.24
C ASP A 117 -4.83 4.16 10.68
N ALA A 118 -3.90 3.83 11.56
CA ALA A 118 -2.73 3.04 11.24
C ALA A 118 -2.32 2.25 12.46
N LYS A 119 -1.94 1.00 12.26
CA LYS A 119 -1.63 0.10 13.37
C LYS A 119 -0.46 -0.82 13.04
N TRP A 120 0.31 -1.14 14.05
CA TRP A 120 1.21 -2.30 14.02
C TRP A 120 0.39 -3.53 14.37
N VAL A 121 0.29 -4.46 13.42
CA VAL A 121 -0.52 -5.67 13.56
C VAL A 121 0.40 -6.88 13.57
N SER A 122 0.25 -7.74 14.58
CA SER A 122 1.00 -9.00 14.62
C SER A 122 0.73 -9.77 13.33
N VAL A 123 1.77 -10.33 12.72
CA VAL A 123 1.61 -11.10 11.48
C VAL A 123 0.61 -12.24 11.64
N LYS A 124 0.44 -12.75 12.85
CA LYS A 124 -0.53 -13.80 13.15
C LYS A 124 -1.98 -13.32 13.11
N GLU A 125 -2.18 -11.99 13.16
CA GLU A 125 -3.51 -11.38 13.24
C GLU A 125 -3.94 -10.70 11.94
N VAL A 126 -3.08 -10.65 10.93
CA VAL A 126 -3.38 -9.89 9.69
C VAL A 126 -4.64 -10.40 8.98
N THR A 127 -4.96 -11.69 9.10
CA THR A 127 -6.14 -12.27 8.46
C THR A 127 -7.45 -11.73 9.04
N LYS A 128 -7.41 -11.12 10.22
CA LYS A 128 -8.59 -10.54 10.86
C LYS A 128 -8.98 -9.18 10.26
N TYR A 129 -8.15 -8.62 9.38
CA TYR A 129 -8.35 -7.28 8.82
C TYR A 129 -9.00 -7.29 7.44
N ALA A 130 -9.47 -8.45 6.98
CA ALA A 130 -10.12 -8.60 5.68
C ALA A 130 -9.27 -8.05 4.52
N LEU A 131 -7.98 -8.29 4.57
CA LEU A 131 -7.05 -7.87 3.52
C LEU A 131 -7.30 -8.64 2.23
N TRP A 132 -7.03 -7.97 1.09
CA TRP A 132 -7.05 -8.62 -0.21
C TRP A 132 -6.08 -9.81 -0.22
N ASN A 133 -6.48 -10.92 -0.86
CA ASN A 133 -5.67 -12.13 -0.86
C ASN A 133 -4.25 -11.90 -1.37
N LYS A 134 -4.09 -11.06 -2.39
CA LYS A 134 -2.75 -10.75 -2.91
C LYS A 134 -1.89 -9.99 -1.93
N THR A 135 -2.51 -9.17 -1.08
CA THR A 135 -1.81 -8.48 0.01
C THR A 135 -1.25 -9.49 1.02
N ILE A 136 -2.05 -10.49 1.37
CA ILE A 136 -1.62 -11.58 2.27
C ILE A 136 -0.41 -12.31 1.66
N GLU A 137 -0.47 -12.62 0.36
CA GLU A 137 0.63 -13.28 -0.34
C GLU A 137 1.90 -12.43 -0.32
N VAL A 138 1.77 -11.14 -0.55
CA VAL A 138 2.91 -10.20 -0.53
C VAL A 138 3.54 -10.13 0.86
N ILE A 139 2.72 -10.08 1.91
CA ILE A 139 3.22 -10.07 3.30
C ILE A 139 4.04 -11.34 3.56
N ALA A 140 3.53 -12.50 3.15
CA ALA A 140 4.24 -13.76 3.33
C ALA A 140 5.57 -13.78 2.58
N LYS A 141 5.56 -13.37 1.31
CA LYS A 141 6.78 -13.26 0.49
C LYS A 141 7.80 -12.28 1.07
N SER A 142 7.30 -11.19 1.64
CA SER A 142 8.17 -10.12 2.14
C SER A 142 9.14 -10.60 3.21
N ARG A 143 8.70 -11.54 4.04
CA ARG A 143 9.54 -12.09 5.10
C ARG A 143 10.74 -12.83 4.51
N ASP A 144 10.52 -13.62 3.46
CA ASP A 144 11.59 -14.36 2.78
C ASP A 144 12.56 -13.41 2.07
N VAL A 145 12.03 -12.38 1.41
CA VAL A 145 12.85 -11.37 0.72
C VAL A 145 13.73 -10.62 1.73
N LEU A 146 13.15 -10.23 2.87
CA LEU A 146 13.89 -9.52 3.91
C LEU A 146 15.00 -10.38 4.50
N SER A 147 14.75 -11.68 4.69
CA SER A 147 15.74 -12.61 5.23
C SER A 147 16.88 -12.91 4.25
N SER A 148 16.62 -12.82 2.95
CA SER A 148 17.61 -13.06 1.88
C SER A 148 18.47 -11.86 1.57
N GLY A 149 18.00 -10.67 1.98
CA GLY A 149 18.67 -9.40 1.66
C GLY A 149 19.74 -8.92 2.65
#